data_eb827b608c344b56038cdea5a070d084
#
_entry.id   eb827b608c344b56038cdea5a070d084
#
_cell.length_a   1.000
_cell.length_b   1.000
_cell.length_c   1.000
_cell.angle_alpha   90.00
_cell.angle_beta   90.00
_cell.angle_gamma   90.00
#
_symmetry.space_group_name_H-M   'P 1'
#
loop_
_entity.id
_entity.type
_entity.pdbx_description
1 polymer ?
#
loop_
_entity_poly.entity_id
_entity_poly.type
_entity_poly.pdbx_seq_one_letter_code
_entity_poly.pdbx_strand_id
1 'polypeptide(L)'
;MHWWRTDCVSIRCQSTILVIFEINPFAHPIGMKKLALLPLLLFASILFAQQRLPVIKATSKNVTIKDGDYLDKNAWNLSPKARPDIFTADRTRKTKWVTFYTDIDSIKVKVKPGTIFNFVVVLNGNDSCYTRIVSAIPPKELTKNNVAVNDTIPFTLTAFNAISVQAIINGTDTLKMHFDASSFDFRLTRDAILKKTKLLSNQPDALAGKTTPDYNKLNKVFTLQMGNKVWSNPQIFITRVTSNEMDGRFGWNLFEGKQVEIDYDRLLLIIHSALPKALKGYVRSKMEFARSFPYIKGTFEVANKKYTGNFLMDTGSDEAIILDSAWVSEQNFPHDLKLIRSLVVRDPRGVKYETRVVLFPYFKVNGFGVANTPTLLLGSKNPVGFGINFLGNDLLKRFNMILDFENDYVYLKPNKLM
;
A
#
# COMPACT_ATOMS: atom_id res chain seq x y z
N MET A 1 -8.78 -3.30 50.41
CA MET A 1 -10.13 -3.91 50.25
C MET A 1 -10.73 -3.41 48.93
N HIS A 2 -11.25 -4.33 48.12
CA HIS A 2 -11.96 -4.21 46.81
C HIS A 2 -11.06 -4.04 45.58
N TRP A 3 -10.77 -5.10 44.91
CA TRP A 3 -11.34 -5.89 43.81
C TRP A 3 -11.52 -5.10 42.51
N TRP A 4 -10.60 -5.36 41.56
CA TRP A 4 -10.75 -5.02 40.14
C TRP A 4 -11.15 -6.26 39.35
N ARG A 5 -12.32 -6.24 38.74
CA ARG A 5 -12.75 -7.18 37.70
C ARG A 5 -12.37 -6.60 36.34
N THR A 6 -11.62 -7.35 35.61
CA THR A 6 -11.38 -7.13 34.17
C THR A 6 -12.49 -7.81 33.38
N ASP A 7 -13.34 -7.01 32.75
CA ASP A 7 -14.33 -7.52 31.80
C ASP A 7 -13.71 -7.64 30.40
N CYS A 8 -13.52 -8.87 29.97
CA CYS A 8 -13.23 -9.25 28.59
C CYS A 8 -14.53 -9.13 27.76
N VAL A 9 -14.61 -8.14 26.89
CA VAL A 9 -15.70 -8.06 25.89
C VAL A 9 -15.37 -8.97 24.73
N SER A 10 -15.97 -10.15 24.69
CA SER A 10 -15.98 -11.03 23.53
C SER A 10 -17.14 -10.62 22.63
N ILE A 11 -16.83 -10.21 21.39
CA ILE A 11 -17.86 -10.02 20.35
C ILE A 11 -18.26 -11.41 19.84
N ARG A 12 -19.44 -11.86 20.27
CA ARG A 12 -20.11 -13.04 19.71
C ARG A 12 -20.89 -12.64 18.45
N CYS A 13 -20.53 -13.19 17.33
CA CYS A 13 -21.40 -13.26 16.17
C CYS A 13 -22.36 -14.44 16.38
N GLN A 14 -23.60 -14.18 16.74
CA GLN A 14 -24.67 -15.18 16.85
C GLN A 14 -25.48 -15.20 15.54
N SER A 15 -25.31 -16.24 14.75
CA SER A 15 -26.33 -16.70 13.81
C SER A 15 -27.09 -17.86 14.47
N THR A 16 -28.23 -17.52 15.07
CA THR A 16 -29.14 -18.53 15.65
C THR A 16 -30.04 -19.04 14.55
N ILE A 17 -29.85 -20.29 14.14
CA ILE A 17 -30.81 -21.03 13.33
C ILE A 17 -31.80 -21.63 14.31
N LEU A 18 -33.01 -21.09 14.33
CA LEU A 18 -34.14 -21.62 15.10
C LEU A 18 -34.80 -22.75 14.27
N VAL A 19 -34.56 -23.98 14.64
CA VAL A 19 -35.29 -25.15 14.07
C VAL A 19 -36.46 -25.41 15.00
N ILE A 20 -37.68 -25.10 14.56
CA ILE A 20 -38.92 -25.40 15.27
C ILE A 20 -39.30 -26.85 14.87
N PHE A 21 -39.29 -27.78 15.84
CA PHE A 21 -39.88 -29.08 15.69
C PHE A 21 -41.30 -29.04 16.24
N GLU A 22 -42.28 -29.28 15.37
CA GLU A 22 -43.66 -29.58 15.78
C GLU A 22 -43.69 -30.97 16.41
N ILE A 23 -44.08 -31.04 17.67
CA ILE A 23 -44.25 -32.33 18.39
C ILE A 23 -45.68 -32.80 18.19
N ASN A 24 -45.83 -33.88 17.45
CA ASN A 24 -47.10 -34.57 17.28
C ASN A 24 -47.39 -35.44 18.54
N PRO A 25 -48.52 -35.33 19.22
CA PRO A 25 -48.73 -35.93 20.55
C PRO A 25 -49.15 -37.41 20.59
N PHE A 26 -48.98 -38.18 19.50
CA PHE A 26 -49.30 -39.59 19.48
C PHE A 26 -48.14 -40.46 18.99
N ALA A 27 -47.18 -40.79 19.88
CA ALA A 27 -46.28 -41.93 19.66
C ALA A 27 -45.83 -42.55 21.01
N HIS A 28 -45.96 -43.84 21.12
CA HIS A 28 -45.64 -44.66 22.31
C HIS A 28 -44.17 -44.58 22.75
N PRO A 29 -43.84 -44.81 24.04
CA PRO A 29 -42.51 -44.60 24.58
C PRO A 29 -41.57 -45.77 24.23
N ILE A 30 -40.69 -45.55 23.26
CA ILE A 30 -39.57 -46.44 23.02
C ILE A 30 -38.28 -45.77 23.57
N GLY A 31 -37.75 -46.38 24.64
CA GLY A 31 -36.36 -46.31 25.13
C GLY A 31 -35.58 -45.00 25.05
N MET A 32 -35.86 -44.03 25.90
CA MET A 32 -35.20 -42.72 25.99
C MET A 32 -33.71 -42.71 26.44
N LYS A 33 -33.06 -43.90 26.63
CA LYS A 33 -31.67 -43.97 27.15
C LYS A 33 -30.58 -43.94 26.08
N LYS A 34 -30.91 -44.06 24.79
CA LYS A 34 -29.90 -44.06 23.70
C LYS A 34 -29.89 -42.80 22.84
N LEU A 35 -30.85 -41.88 22.97
CA LEU A 35 -30.95 -40.69 22.16
C LEU A 35 -30.20 -39.47 22.73
N ALA A 36 -29.82 -39.52 24.02
CA ALA A 36 -29.12 -38.42 24.71
C ALA A 36 -27.60 -38.39 24.43
N LEU A 37 -27.02 -39.46 23.90
CA LEU A 37 -25.57 -39.53 23.62
C LEU A 37 -25.17 -38.89 22.27
N LEU A 38 -26.09 -38.81 21.31
CA LEU A 38 -25.79 -38.27 19.97
C LEU A 38 -25.55 -36.75 19.94
N PRO A 39 -26.32 -35.89 20.63
CA PRO A 39 -26.05 -34.48 20.71
C PRO A 39 -24.79 -34.12 21.53
N LEU A 40 -24.42 -34.98 22.53
CA LEU A 40 -23.18 -34.74 23.32
C LEU A 40 -21.92 -35.02 22.50
N LEU A 41 -21.94 -35.98 21.58
CA LEU A 41 -20.84 -36.28 20.65
C LEU A 41 -20.70 -35.21 19.56
N LEU A 42 -21.80 -34.61 19.10
CA LEU A 42 -21.79 -33.46 18.17
C LEU A 42 -21.28 -32.19 18.82
N PHE A 43 -21.57 -31.92 20.10
CA PHE A 43 -21.00 -30.79 20.82
C PHE A 43 -19.50 -30.95 21.11
N ALA A 44 -19.02 -32.15 21.36
CA ALA A 44 -17.60 -32.41 21.57
C ALA A 44 -16.75 -32.19 20.31
N SER A 45 -17.30 -32.38 19.10
CA SER A 45 -16.56 -32.15 17.84
C SER A 45 -16.43 -30.67 17.45
N ILE A 46 -17.26 -29.76 18.02
CA ILE A 46 -17.17 -28.31 17.75
C ILE A 46 -16.08 -27.64 18.61
N LEU A 47 -15.67 -28.25 19.72
CA LEU A 47 -14.67 -27.70 20.65
C LEU A 47 -13.21 -27.90 20.22
N PHE A 48 -12.92 -28.69 19.15
CA PHE A 48 -11.56 -29.01 18.73
C PHE A 48 -11.03 -28.25 17.52
N ALA A 49 -11.77 -27.30 16.97
CA ALA A 49 -11.33 -26.52 15.80
C ALA A 49 -10.68 -25.16 16.16
N GLN A 50 -10.01 -25.04 17.30
CA GLN A 50 -9.01 -23.97 17.44
C GLN A 50 -7.79 -24.36 16.63
N GLN A 51 -7.74 -23.93 15.39
CA GLN A 51 -6.59 -24.15 14.51
C GLN A 51 -5.38 -23.48 15.19
N ARG A 52 -4.48 -24.29 15.76
CA ARG A 52 -3.25 -23.79 16.37
C ARG A 52 -2.46 -23.07 15.27
N LEU A 53 -2.05 -21.82 15.56
CA LEU A 53 -1.18 -21.10 14.64
C LEU A 53 0.13 -21.87 14.46
N PRO A 54 0.68 -21.95 13.24
CA PRO A 54 2.04 -22.44 13.03
C PRO A 54 3.03 -21.66 13.88
N VAL A 55 4.04 -22.35 14.37
CA VAL A 55 5.07 -21.77 15.24
C VAL A 55 6.43 -22.06 14.65
N ILE A 56 7.28 -21.03 14.51
CA ILE A 56 8.69 -21.13 14.16
C ILE A 56 9.53 -20.45 15.25
N LYS A 57 10.84 -20.72 15.26
CA LYS A 57 11.76 -20.21 16.29
C LYS A 57 12.74 -19.19 15.71
N ALA A 58 13.23 -18.29 16.57
CA ALA A 58 14.29 -17.34 16.24
C ALA A 58 15.19 -17.06 17.47
N THR A 59 16.47 -16.78 17.25
CA THR A 59 17.38 -16.23 18.26
C THR A 59 17.76 -14.77 17.94
N SER A 60 17.53 -14.32 16.71
CA SER A 60 17.72 -12.94 16.24
C SER A 60 16.40 -12.26 15.92
N LYS A 61 16.33 -10.96 16.13
CA LYS A 61 15.18 -10.15 15.65
C LYS A 61 15.17 -9.93 14.14
N ASN A 62 16.33 -10.02 13.49
CA ASN A 62 16.46 -9.79 12.05
C ASN A 62 15.91 -10.97 11.26
N VAL A 63 15.10 -10.66 10.25
CA VAL A 63 14.47 -11.65 9.40
C VAL A 63 14.77 -11.38 7.95
N THR A 64 15.05 -12.44 7.22
CA THR A 64 15.15 -12.44 5.76
C THR A 64 13.84 -12.88 5.15
N ILE A 65 13.36 -12.17 4.14
CA ILE A 65 12.14 -12.53 3.41
C ILE A 65 12.46 -12.74 1.93
N LYS A 66 12.05 -13.89 1.40
CA LYS A 66 12.00 -14.13 -0.03
C LYS A 66 10.57 -14.00 -0.51
N ASP A 67 10.31 -12.95 -1.29
CA ASP A 67 8.99 -12.69 -1.88
C ASP A 67 9.05 -12.91 -3.40
N GLY A 68 8.53 -14.05 -3.87
CA GLY A 68 8.75 -14.52 -5.23
C GLY A 68 10.24 -14.78 -5.49
N ASP A 69 10.81 -14.07 -6.47
CA ASP A 69 12.23 -14.17 -6.82
C ASP A 69 13.13 -13.19 -6.06
N TYR A 70 12.53 -12.23 -5.36
CA TYR A 70 13.27 -11.22 -4.62
C TYR A 70 13.61 -11.68 -3.21
N LEU A 71 14.89 -11.56 -2.83
CA LEU A 71 15.40 -11.86 -1.50
C LEU A 71 15.86 -10.57 -0.80
N ASP A 72 15.21 -10.21 0.29
CA ASP A 72 15.64 -9.14 1.19
C ASP A 72 16.20 -9.75 2.49
N LYS A 73 17.49 -9.57 2.71
CA LYS A 73 18.20 -10.12 3.87
C LYS A 73 17.92 -9.36 5.19
N ASN A 74 17.41 -8.14 5.10
CA ASN A 74 17.09 -7.29 6.26
C ASN A 74 15.67 -6.74 6.16
N ALA A 75 14.74 -7.57 5.67
CA ALA A 75 13.39 -7.15 5.33
C ALA A 75 12.54 -6.77 6.55
N TRP A 76 12.85 -7.35 7.71
CA TRP A 76 11.95 -7.32 8.85
C TRP A 76 12.68 -7.39 10.18
N ASN A 77 12.10 -6.73 11.21
CA ASN A 77 12.52 -6.86 12.60
C ASN A 77 11.35 -7.37 13.43
N LEU A 78 11.52 -8.54 14.06
CA LEU A 78 10.52 -9.12 14.93
C LEU A 78 10.19 -8.18 16.10
N SER A 79 8.89 -8.01 16.36
CA SER A 79 8.39 -7.21 17.45
C SER A 79 7.39 -7.97 18.32
N PRO A 80 7.74 -8.36 19.55
CA PRO A 80 6.78 -8.97 20.46
C PRO A 80 5.71 -7.99 20.95
N LYS A 81 5.90 -6.68 20.72
CA LYS A 81 4.96 -5.61 21.11
C LYS A 81 3.88 -5.36 20.08
N ALA A 82 4.17 -5.50 18.77
CA ALA A 82 3.19 -5.35 17.71
C ALA A 82 2.35 -6.62 17.59
N ARG A 83 1.01 -6.51 17.52
CA ARG A 83 0.11 -7.67 17.46
C ARG A 83 -1.07 -7.42 16.53
N PRO A 84 -1.11 -8.03 15.38
CA PRO A 84 -0.01 -8.75 14.74
C PRO A 84 1.02 -7.78 14.15
N ASP A 85 2.24 -8.26 13.98
CA ASP A 85 3.29 -7.67 13.17
C ASP A 85 3.06 -8.10 11.72
N ILE A 86 2.79 -7.16 10.78
CA ILE A 86 2.22 -7.47 9.47
C ILE A 86 3.25 -7.23 8.37
N PHE A 87 3.57 -8.29 7.63
CA PHE A 87 4.29 -8.21 6.36
C PHE A 87 3.31 -8.24 5.20
N THR A 88 3.32 -7.22 4.36
CA THR A 88 2.53 -7.15 3.13
C THR A 88 3.37 -7.63 1.96
N ALA A 89 3.01 -8.77 1.39
CA ALA A 89 3.67 -9.31 0.20
C ALA A 89 3.44 -8.41 -1.01
N ASP A 90 4.45 -8.31 -1.89
CA ASP A 90 4.37 -7.51 -3.10
C ASP A 90 3.13 -7.81 -3.93
N ARG A 91 2.55 -6.75 -4.51
CA ARG A 91 1.31 -6.83 -5.25
C ARG A 91 1.43 -7.70 -6.50
N THR A 92 0.59 -8.72 -6.58
CA THR A 92 0.43 -9.56 -7.76
C THR A 92 -0.95 -10.18 -7.81
N ARG A 93 -1.50 -10.38 -9.01
CA ARG A 93 -2.72 -11.17 -9.21
C ARG A 93 -2.42 -12.66 -9.37
N LYS A 94 -1.15 -13.00 -9.60
CA LYS A 94 -0.69 -14.39 -9.69
C LYS A 94 -0.44 -14.95 -8.30
N THR A 95 -0.51 -16.25 -8.18
CA THR A 95 -0.04 -16.95 -6.97
C THR A 95 1.48 -16.97 -6.94
N LYS A 96 2.07 -16.65 -5.78
CA LYS A 96 3.51 -16.73 -5.52
C LYS A 96 3.80 -17.35 -4.16
N TRP A 97 5.05 -17.65 -3.91
CA TRP A 97 5.52 -18.10 -2.61
C TRP A 97 6.25 -16.97 -1.90
N VAL A 98 5.92 -16.80 -0.62
CA VAL A 98 6.67 -15.96 0.32
C VAL A 98 7.30 -16.87 1.35
N THR A 99 8.62 -16.77 1.51
CA THR A 99 9.34 -17.53 2.54
C THR A 99 9.93 -16.55 3.54
N PHE A 100 9.58 -16.76 4.79
CA PHE A 100 10.05 -15.98 5.94
C PHE A 100 11.12 -16.82 6.65
N TYR A 101 12.36 -16.33 6.66
CA TYR A 101 13.50 -17.01 7.28
C TYR A 101 13.88 -16.28 8.55
N THR A 102 13.96 -17.01 9.65
CA THR A 102 14.67 -16.59 10.83
C THR A 102 16.13 -17.06 10.72
N ASP A 103 16.93 -16.82 11.73
CA ASP A 103 18.31 -17.32 11.83
C ASP A 103 18.40 -18.85 11.98
N ILE A 104 17.35 -19.50 12.52
CA ILE A 104 17.34 -20.95 12.81
C ILE A 104 16.15 -21.73 12.21
N ASP A 105 15.15 -21.04 11.63
CA ASP A 105 13.93 -21.70 11.15
C ASP A 105 13.33 -20.94 9.94
N SER A 106 12.31 -21.49 9.31
CA SER A 106 11.61 -20.84 8.22
C SER A 106 10.17 -21.28 8.07
N ILE A 107 9.34 -20.41 7.46
CA ILE A 107 7.98 -20.76 7.04
C ILE A 107 7.73 -20.27 5.61
N LYS A 108 7.16 -21.14 4.77
CA LYS A 108 6.84 -20.87 3.37
C LYS A 108 5.34 -20.80 3.17
N VAL A 109 4.86 -19.68 2.67
CA VAL A 109 3.43 -19.36 2.53
C VAL A 109 3.09 -19.14 1.06
N LYS A 110 2.02 -19.80 0.59
CA LYS A 110 1.45 -19.57 -0.74
C LYS A 110 0.54 -18.36 -0.70
N VAL A 111 0.96 -17.24 -1.33
CA VAL A 111 0.22 -15.98 -1.35
C VAL A 111 -0.49 -15.81 -2.69
N LYS A 112 -1.78 -15.51 -2.64
CA LYS A 112 -2.65 -15.11 -3.75
C LYS A 112 -3.49 -13.92 -3.31
N PRO A 113 -4.17 -13.19 -4.21
CA PRO A 113 -5.11 -12.13 -3.81
C PRO A 113 -6.04 -12.58 -2.67
N GLY A 114 -6.17 -11.77 -1.64
CA GLY A 114 -6.97 -12.05 -0.45
C GLY A 114 -6.31 -12.95 0.61
N THR A 115 -5.06 -13.35 0.44
CA THR A 115 -4.37 -14.17 1.46
C THR A 115 -4.14 -13.37 2.74
N ILE A 116 -4.52 -13.98 3.87
CA ILE A 116 -4.18 -13.58 5.23
C ILE A 116 -3.67 -14.84 5.94
N PHE A 117 -2.41 -14.86 6.35
CA PHE A 117 -1.79 -16.00 7.01
C PHE A 117 -1.14 -15.59 8.32
N ASN A 118 -1.59 -16.18 9.43
CA ASN A 118 -1.09 -15.88 10.77
C ASN A 118 -0.18 -17.00 11.25
N PHE A 119 0.90 -16.65 11.94
CA PHE A 119 1.82 -17.57 12.62
C PHE A 119 2.51 -16.88 13.80
N VAL A 120 3.24 -17.63 14.59
CA VAL A 120 3.98 -17.12 15.75
C VAL A 120 5.46 -17.40 15.56
N VAL A 121 6.30 -16.40 15.79
CA VAL A 121 7.75 -16.60 15.93
C VAL A 121 8.08 -16.50 17.40
N VAL A 122 8.65 -17.58 17.96
CA VAL A 122 9.14 -17.59 19.35
C VAL A 122 10.59 -17.12 19.35
N LEU A 123 10.80 -15.89 19.79
CA LEU A 123 12.11 -15.25 19.87
C LEU A 123 12.77 -15.60 21.22
N ASN A 124 13.99 -16.13 21.18
CA ASN A 124 14.79 -16.53 22.37
C ASN A 124 14.05 -17.46 23.34
N GLY A 125 13.11 -18.27 22.82
CA GLY A 125 12.35 -19.23 23.61
C GLY A 125 11.23 -18.64 24.49
N ASN A 126 11.15 -17.31 24.63
CA ASN A 126 10.25 -16.65 25.59
C ASN A 126 9.28 -15.66 24.95
N ASP A 127 9.74 -14.86 23.97
CA ASP A 127 8.96 -13.78 23.40
C ASP A 127 8.14 -14.26 22.20
N SER A 128 6.82 -14.21 22.29
CA SER A 128 5.91 -14.54 21.19
C SER A 128 5.68 -13.34 20.28
N CYS A 129 6.25 -13.36 19.08
CA CYS A 129 6.01 -12.39 18.02
C CYS A 129 4.88 -12.90 17.12
N TYR A 130 3.66 -12.39 17.33
CA TYR A 130 2.50 -12.71 16.48
C TYR A 130 2.67 -12.03 15.13
N THR A 131 2.92 -12.82 14.10
CA THR A 131 3.25 -12.34 12.76
C THR A 131 2.15 -12.71 11.78
N ARG A 132 1.92 -11.83 10.82
CA ARG A 132 0.94 -12.02 9.76
C ARG A 132 1.56 -11.71 8.40
N ILE A 133 1.38 -12.60 7.43
CA ILE A 133 1.65 -12.34 6.02
C ILE A 133 0.31 -12.08 5.33
N VAL A 134 0.20 -10.93 4.63
CA VAL A 134 -0.98 -10.56 3.85
C VAL A 134 -0.61 -10.32 2.39
N SER A 135 -1.55 -10.57 1.50
CA SER A 135 -1.48 -10.08 0.12
C SER A 135 -1.72 -8.57 0.09
N ALA A 136 -1.00 -7.83 -0.75
CA ALA A 136 -1.29 -6.42 -1.00
C ALA A 136 -2.69 -6.22 -1.64
N ILE A 137 -3.23 -7.23 -2.32
CA ILE A 137 -4.61 -7.24 -2.79
C ILE A 137 -5.47 -7.87 -1.69
N PRO A 138 -6.38 -7.10 -1.03
CA PRO A 138 -7.21 -7.61 0.05
C PRO A 138 -8.23 -8.65 -0.44
N PRO A 139 -8.89 -9.39 0.46
CA PRO A 139 -10.05 -10.19 0.13
C PRO A 139 -11.12 -9.31 -0.54
N LYS A 140 -11.81 -9.85 -1.56
CA LYS A 140 -12.95 -9.14 -2.15
C LYS A 140 -14.01 -8.94 -1.07
N GLU A 141 -14.34 -7.69 -0.79
CA GLU A 141 -15.52 -7.38 0.01
C GLU A 141 -16.76 -7.82 -0.77
N LEU A 142 -17.61 -8.61 -0.14
CA LEU A 142 -18.93 -8.95 -0.68
C LEU A 142 -19.85 -7.75 -0.45
N THR A 143 -19.65 -6.68 -1.22
CA THR A 143 -20.54 -5.50 -1.18
C THR A 143 -21.86 -5.86 -1.82
N LYS A 144 -22.92 -5.88 -1.02
CA LYS A 144 -24.29 -6.21 -1.44
C LYS A 144 -24.98 -5.14 -2.29
N ASN A 145 -24.39 -3.94 -2.49
CA ASN A 145 -25.04 -2.84 -3.21
C ASN A 145 -24.12 -2.31 -4.30
N ASN A 146 -24.42 -2.67 -5.54
CA ASN A 146 -23.76 -2.15 -6.76
C ASN A 146 -24.31 -0.77 -7.18
N VAL A 147 -24.54 0.15 -6.25
CA VAL A 147 -24.80 1.54 -6.64
C VAL A 147 -23.46 2.16 -7.03
N ALA A 148 -23.38 2.64 -8.27
CA ALA A 148 -22.20 3.36 -8.73
C ALA A 148 -22.07 4.66 -7.94
N VAL A 149 -21.11 4.69 -7.00
CA VAL A 149 -20.80 5.87 -6.19
C VAL A 149 -19.46 6.41 -6.65
N ASN A 150 -19.40 7.71 -6.93
CA ASN A 150 -18.18 8.43 -7.18
C ASN A 150 -17.86 9.28 -5.96
N ASP A 151 -16.77 8.95 -5.26
CA ASP A 151 -16.23 9.80 -4.21
C ASP A 151 -15.26 10.81 -4.83
N THR A 152 -15.31 12.07 -4.41
CA THR A 152 -14.42 13.12 -4.90
C THR A 152 -13.54 13.67 -3.79
N ILE A 153 -12.26 13.89 -4.12
CA ILE A 153 -11.25 14.44 -3.22
C ILE A 153 -10.60 15.64 -3.92
N PRO A 154 -10.86 16.87 -3.51
CA PRO A 154 -10.17 18.04 -4.03
C PRO A 154 -8.68 18.00 -3.71
N PHE A 155 -7.85 18.45 -4.66
CA PHE A 155 -6.43 18.60 -4.44
C PHE A 155 -5.90 19.93 -4.94
N THR A 156 -4.69 20.30 -4.51
CA THR A 156 -3.91 21.40 -5.07
C THR A 156 -2.56 20.87 -5.53
N LEU A 157 -1.91 21.59 -6.46
CA LEU A 157 -0.50 21.33 -6.79
C LEU A 157 0.39 22.24 -5.97
N THR A 158 1.47 21.69 -5.40
CA THR A 158 2.53 22.49 -4.78
C THR A 158 3.39 23.19 -5.83
N ALA A 159 4.30 24.08 -5.40
CA ALA A 159 5.30 24.70 -6.28
C ALA A 159 6.21 23.65 -6.97
N PHE A 160 6.30 22.44 -6.41
CA PHE A 160 7.04 21.29 -6.94
C PHE A 160 6.14 20.25 -7.62
N ASN A 161 4.98 20.66 -8.10
CA ASN A 161 4.00 19.80 -8.79
C ASN A 161 3.43 18.64 -7.99
N ALA A 162 3.70 18.52 -6.69
CA ALA A 162 3.16 17.45 -5.87
C ALA A 162 1.66 17.64 -5.63
N ILE A 163 0.90 16.54 -5.69
CA ILE A 163 -0.54 16.53 -5.40
C ILE A 163 -0.76 16.61 -3.89
N SER A 164 -1.33 17.70 -3.42
CA SER A 164 -1.62 17.96 -2.01
C SER A 164 -3.11 17.84 -1.73
N VAL A 165 -3.45 16.99 -0.77
CA VAL A 165 -4.82 16.70 -0.34
C VAL A 165 -4.97 17.03 1.14
N GLN A 166 -6.11 17.62 1.51
CA GLN A 166 -6.49 17.75 2.91
C GLN A 166 -7.10 16.45 3.41
N ALA A 167 -6.59 15.91 4.52
CA ALA A 167 -7.13 14.75 5.20
C ALA A 167 -7.58 15.12 6.62
N ILE A 168 -8.59 14.44 7.13
CA ILE A 168 -9.13 14.63 8.48
C ILE A 168 -9.10 13.29 9.21
N ILE A 169 -8.48 13.26 10.38
CA ILE A 169 -8.50 12.09 11.27
C ILE A 169 -9.53 12.32 12.36
N ASN A 170 -10.39 11.32 12.60
CA ASN A 170 -11.46 11.33 13.62
C ASN A 170 -12.39 12.54 13.54
N GLY A 171 -12.61 13.09 12.34
CA GLY A 171 -13.48 14.22 12.10
C GLY A 171 -12.95 15.58 12.60
N THR A 172 -11.78 15.64 13.22
CA THR A 172 -11.25 16.87 13.85
C THR A 172 -9.82 17.23 13.42
N ASP A 173 -8.94 16.24 13.32
CA ASP A 173 -7.51 16.48 13.20
C ASP A 173 -7.14 16.62 11.72
N THR A 174 -6.88 17.85 11.27
CA THR A 174 -6.61 18.18 9.87
C THR A 174 -5.13 18.01 9.53
N LEU A 175 -4.85 17.30 8.44
CA LEU A 175 -3.51 17.02 7.92
C LEU A 175 -3.38 17.41 6.45
N LYS A 176 -2.19 17.86 6.05
CA LYS A 176 -1.81 18.08 4.66
C LYS A 176 -1.09 16.82 4.14
N MET A 177 -1.70 16.11 3.22
CA MET A 177 -1.22 14.83 2.74
C MET A 177 -0.76 14.90 1.28
N HIS A 178 0.30 14.18 0.97
CA HIS A 178 0.79 14.00 -0.38
C HIS A 178 0.20 12.73 -1.00
N PHE A 179 -0.47 12.83 -2.16
CA PHE A 179 -0.82 11.68 -2.96
C PHE A 179 0.32 11.31 -3.90
N ASP A 180 0.83 10.12 -3.76
CA ASP A 180 1.93 9.57 -4.55
C ASP A 180 1.50 8.24 -5.17
N ALA A 181 1.23 8.25 -6.48
CA ALA A 181 0.78 7.07 -7.22
C ALA A 181 1.83 5.94 -7.23
N SER A 182 3.10 6.24 -7.02
CA SER A 182 4.16 5.24 -6.87
C SER A 182 4.18 4.59 -5.47
N SER A 183 3.56 5.22 -4.49
CA SER A 183 3.53 4.71 -3.11
C SER A 183 2.46 3.64 -2.92
N PHE A 184 2.74 2.68 -2.05
CA PHE A 184 1.83 1.58 -1.70
C PHE A 184 1.53 1.51 -0.20
N ASP A 185 1.71 2.63 0.51
CA ASP A 185 1.43 2.73 1.94
C ASP A 185 0.79 4.08 2.32
N PHE A 186 0.24 4.13 3.53
CA PHE A 186 -0.23 5.35 4.17
C PHE A 186 0.72 5.69 5.30
N ARG A 187 1.42 6.82 5.19
CA ARG A 187 2.45 7.26 6.14
C ARG A 187 2.10 8.58 6.77
N LEU A 188 2.40 8.70 8.08
CA LEU A 188 2.38 9.96 8.80
C LEU A 188 3.77 10.28 9.34
N THR A 189 4.10 11.56 9.37
CA THR A 189 5.32 12.01 10.04
C THR A 189 5.14 11.92 11.57
N ARG A 190 6.25 11.70 12.29
CA ARG A 190 6.24 11.74 13.75
C ARG A 190 5.69 13.04 14.29
N ASP A 191 6.04 14.14 13.66
CA ASP A 191 5.59 15.49 14.02
C ASP A 191 4.07 15.65 13.86
N ALA A 192 3.51 15.17 12.75
CA ALA A 192 2.06 15.20 12.52
C ALA A 192 1.33 14.37 13.58
N ILE A 193 1.82 13.14 13.86
CA ILE A 193 1.22 12.27 14.89
C ILE A 193 1.23 12.96 16.26
N LEU A 194 2.38 13.53 16.65
CA LEU A 194 2.57 14.12 17.97
C LEU A 194 1.85 15.45 18.16
N LYS A 195 1.90 16.33 17.12
CA LYS A 195 1.48 17.74 17.27
C LYS A 195 0.10 18.02 16.68
N LYS A 196 -0.39 17.19 15.74
CA LYS A 196 -1.61 17.50 14.97
C LYS A 196 -2.72 16.45 15.12
N THR A 197 -2.43 15.31 15.77
CA THR A 197 -3.43 14.25 15.92
C THR A 197 -3.56 13.78 17.36
N LYS A 198 -4.69 13.12 17.65
CA LYS A 198 -4.94 12.45 18.94
C LYS A 198 -4.57 10.97 18.92
N LEU A 199 -3.76 10.51 17.94
CA LEU A 199 -3.38 9.11 17.81
C LEU A 199 -2.50 8.60 18.97
N LEU A 200 -1.87 9.50 19.74
CA LEU A 200 -1.08 9.19 20.95
C LEU A 200 -1.82 9.54 22.26
N SER A 201 -3.14 9.79 22.24
CA SER A 201 -3.88 10.20 23.45
C SER A 201 -3.85 9.14 24.56
N ASN A 202 -3.51 7.89 24.25
CA ASN A 202 -3.25 6.81 25.22
C ASN A 202 -1.85 6.87 25.87
N GLN A 203 -1.03 7.88 25.54
CA GLN A 203 0.34 8.08 26.05
C GLN A 203 0.50 9.52 26.60
N PRO A 204 -0.19 9.89 27.70
CA PRO A 204 -0.20 11.26 28.21
C PRO A 204 1.19 11.77 28.62
N ASP A 205 2.05 10.91 29.15
CA ASP A 205 3.42 11.31 29.54
C ASP A 205 4.32 11.58 28.33
N ALA A 206 4.10 10.87 27.21
CA ALA A 206 4.80 11.16 25.97
C ALA A 206 4.33 12.49 25.35
N LEU A 207 3.03 12.79 25.40
CA LEU A 207 2.48 14.07 24.98
C LEU A 207 2.95 15.23 25.85
N ALA A 208 3.18 14.99 27.14
CA ALA A 208 3.75 15.96 28.07
C ALA A 208 5.28 16.09 27.98
N GLY A 209 5.94 15.36 27.07
CA GLY A 209 7.41 15.38 26.91
C GLY A 209 8.20 14.66 28.01
N LYS A 210 7.54 13.91 28.92
CA LYS A 210 8.19 13.20 30.01
C LYS A 210 8.82 11.86 29.59
N THR A 211 8.27 11.24 28.54
CA THR A 211 8.76 9.97 27.97
C THR A 211 8.85 10.02 26.46
N THR A 212 9.62 9.13 25.86
CA THR A 212 9.68 8.99 24.40
C THR A 212 8.40 8.34 23.88
N PRO A 213 7.73 8.91 22.83
CA PRO A 213 6.54 8.31 22.23
C PRO A 213 6.80 6.90 21.68
N ASP A 214 5.94 5.96 22.04
CA ASP A 214 5.93 4.62 21.44
C ASP A 214 4.93 4.59 20.26
N TYR A 215 5.45 4.81 19.07
CA TYR A 215 4.64 4.84 17.85
C TYR A 215 4.05 3.47 17.45
N ASN A 216 4.48 2.36 18.06
CA ASN A 216 3.86 1.04 17.87
C ASN A 216 2.53 0.91 18.63
N LYS A 217 2.26 1.85 19.53
CA LYS A 217 1.06 1.89 20.39
C LYS A 217 0.13 3.05 20.06
N LEU A 218 -0.01 3.41 18.80
CA LEU A 218 -1.01 4.37 18.36
C LEU A 218 -2.42 3.86 18.66
N ASN A 219 -3.37 4.77 18.86
CA ASN A 219 -4.78 4.43 18.87
C ASN A 219 -5.17 3.73 17.57
N LYS A 220 -5.64 2.48 17.66
CA LYS A 220 -5.93 1.64 16.49
C LYS A 220 -7.32 1.90 15.90
N VAL A 221 -8.20 2.52 16.67
CA VAL A 221 -9.57 2.85 16.22
C VAL A 221 -9.58 4.31 15.79
N PHE A 222 -9.61 4.56 14.51
CA PHE A 222 -9.71 5.91 13.96
C PHE A 222 -10.31 5.89 12.55
N THR A 223 -10.81 7.05 12.11
CA THR A 223 -11.24 7.27 10.73
C THR A 223 -10.28 8.21 10.02
N LEU A 224 -10.03 7.94 8.75
CA LEU A 224 -9.34 8.83 7.81
C LEU A 224 -10.36 9.29 6.79
N GLN A 225 -10.58 10.60 6.68
CA GLN A 225 -11.44 11.20 5.67
C GLN A 225 -10.64 12.08 4.72
N MET A 226 -10.87 11.93 3.42
CA MET A 226 -10.40 12.84 2.38
C MET A 226 -11.55 13.12 1.41
N GLY A 227 -11.91 14.39 1.22
CA GLY A 227 -13.14 14.76 0.53
C GLY A 227 -14.36 14.11 1.20
N ASN A 228 -15.18 13.43 0.43
CA ASN A 228 -16.33 12.67 0.93
C ASN A 228 -16.05 11.17 1.17
N LYS A 229 -14.81 10.72 0.92
CA LYS A 229 -14.39 9.34 1.18
C LYS A 229 -13.87 9.16 2.59
N VAL A 230 -14.34 8.09 3.27
CA VAL A 230 -13.90 7.71 4.61
C VAL A 230 -13.33 6.30 4.60
N TRP A 231 -12.18 6.12 5.23
CA TRP A 231 -11.57 4.82 5.53
C TRP A 231 -11.57 4.57 7.04
N SER A 232 -11.83 3.34 7.44
CA SER A 232 -11.77 2.91 8.84
C SER A 232 -10.43 2.20 9.08
N ASN A 233 -9.66 2.70 10.04
CA ASN A 233 -8.43 2.10 10.54
C ASN A 233 -7.41 1.68 9.45
N PRO A 234 -7.08 2.54 8.45
CA PRO A 234 -6.02 2.20 7.51
C PRO A 234 -4.70 2.01 8.27
N GLN A 235 -3.88 1.05 7.84
CA GLN A 235 -2.58 0.83 8.46
C GLN A 235 -1.69 2.06 8.31
N ILE A 236 -1.18 2.59 9.43
CA ILE A 236 -0.26 3.74 9.44
C ILE A 236 1.17 3.23 9.48
N PHE A 237 2.00 3.68 8.53
CA PHE A 237 3.45 3.60 8.61
C PHE A 237 4.00 4.94 9.08
N ILE A 238 5.11 4.91 9.82
CA ILE A 238 5.66 6.10 10.46
C ILE A 238 6.94 6.50 9.77
N THR A 239 7.06 7.79 9.46
CA THR A 239 8.27 8.36 8.89
C THR A 239 8.77 9.55 9.70
N ARG A 240 10.03 9.93 9.50
CA ARG A 240 10.59 11.14 10.12
C ARG A 240 10.18 12.38 9.34
N VAL A 241 10.21 12.31 8.02
CA VAL A 241 9.93 13.42 7.09
C VAL A 241 9.18 12.89 5.87
N THR A 242 8.50 13.78 5.17
CA THR A 242 7.90 13.57 3.84
C THR A 242 8.39 14.65 2.89
N SER A 243 8.20 14.43 1.59
CA SER A 243 8.44 15.46 0.57
C SER A 243 7.50 16.65 0.77
N ASN A 244 7.92 17.84 0.34
CA ASN A 244 7.11 19.07 0.33
C ASN A 244 6.54 19.48 1.71
N GLU A 245 7.24 19.18 2.81
CA GLU A 245 6.86 19.53 4.18
C GLU A 245 5.43 19.13 4.55
N MET A 246 4.96 18.00 4.03
CA MET A 246 3.63 17.49 4.30
C MET A 246 3.59 16.65 5.57
N ASP A 247 2.40 16.52 6.16
CA ASP A 247 2.17 15.74 7.39
C ASP A 247 2.24 14.24 7.15
N GLY A 248 2.06 13.83 5.89
CA GLY A 248 2.11 12.43 5.51
C GLY A 248 2.01 12.25 4.01
N ARG A 249 1.99 10.97 3.62
CA ARG A 249 1.84 10.50 2.24
C ARG A 249 0.88 9.33 2.20
N PHE A 250 0.10 9.23 1.14
CA PHE A 250 -0.70 8.05 0.84
C PHE A 250 -0.55 7.65 -0.63
N GLY A 251 -0.72 6.37 -0.88
CA GLY A 251 -0.54 5.78 -2.18
C GLY A 251 -1.75 5.02 -2.67
N TRP A 252 -1.54 4.26 -3.74
CA TRP A 252 -2.58 3.47 -4.41
C TRP A 252 -3.23 2.41 -3.51
N ASN A 253 -2.57 1.97 -2.45
CA ASN A 253 -3.08 0.93 -1.54
C ASN A 253 -4.45 1.28 -0.92
N LEU A 254 -4.76 2.56 -0.74
CA LEU A 254 -6.08 3.02 -0.28
C LEU A 254 -7.18 2.85 -1.35
N PHE A 255 -6.79 2.57 -2.59
CA PHE A 255 -7.66 2.49 -3.74
C PHE A 255 -7.64 1.12 -4.43
N GLU A 256 -7.01 0.10 -3.81
CA GLU A 256 -6.95 -1.24 -4.40
C GLU A 256 -8.37 -1.76 -4.72
N GLY A 257 -8.53 -2.30 -5.93
CA GLY A 257 -9.82 -2.76 -6.44
C GLY A 257 -10.78 -1.65 -6.89
N LYS A 258 -10.31 -0.39 -7.02
CA LYS A 258 -11.07 0.77 -7.51
C LYS A 258 -10.41 1.38 -8.74
N GLN A 259 -11.13 2.28 -9.40
CA GLN A 259 -10.59 3.14 -10.44
C GLN A 259 -10.43 4.55 -9.86
N VAL A 260 -9.23 5.10 -9.95
CA VAL A 260 -8.93 6.46 -9.47
C VAL A 260 -8.65 7.35 -10.67
N GLU A 261 -9.50 8.31 -10.91
CA GLU A 261 -9.27 9.35 -11.90
C GLU A 261 -8.54 10.53 -11.25
N ILE A 262 -7.43 10.94 -11.85
CA ILE A 262 -6.71 12.17 -11.50
C ILE A 262 -7.06 13.18 -12.58
N ASP A 263 -7.97 14.09 -12.28
CA ASP A 263 -8.40 15.15 -13.18
C ASP A 263 -7.65 16.44 -12.85
N TYR A 264 -6.59 16.70 -13.60
CA TYR A 264 -5.80 17.90 -13.42
C TYR A 264 -6.47 19.17 -13.96
N ASP A 265 -7.48 19.04 -14.83
CA ASP A 265 -8.26 20.20 -15.29
C ASP A 265 -9.17 20.74 -14.21
N ARG A 266 -9.76 19.86 -13.38
CA ARG A 266 -10.66 20.21 -12.28
C ARG A 266 -9.99 20.17 -10.90
N LEU A 267 -8.76 19.65 -10.81
CA LEU A 267 -8.01 19.40 -9.57
C LEU A 267 -8.78 18.47 -8.60
N LEU A 268 -9.23 17.34 -9.14
CA LEU A 268 -10.00 16.33 -8.40
C LEU A 268 -9.37 14.94 -8.54
N LEU A 269 -9.26 14.21 -7.43
CA LEU A 269 -9.18 12.76 -7.44
C LEU A 269 -10.61 12.24 -7.36
N ILE A 270 -11.01 11.39 -8.31
CA ILE A 270 -12.36 10.82 -8.35
C ILE A 270 -12.22 9.30 -8.22
N ILE A 271 -12.80 8.75 -7.16
CA ILE A 271 -12.79 7.31 -6.90
C ILE A 271 -14.06 6.75 -7.49
N HIS A 272 -13.95 6.01 -8.57
CA HIS A 272 -15.08 5.35 -9.22
C HIS A 272 -15.26 3.94 -8.65
N SER A 273 -16.51 3.55 -8.41
CA SER A 273 -16.89 2.17 -8.06
C SER A 273 -16.93 1.24 -9.27
N ALA A 274 -16.98 1.82 -10.47
CA ALA A 274 -16.90 1.14 -11.77
C ALA A 274 -16.30 2.09 -12.80
N LEU A 275 -15.63 1.54 -13.81
CA LEU A 275 -15.02 2.34 -14.86
C LEU A 275 -16.07 3.24 -15.56
N PRO A 276 -15.79 4.55 -15.74
CA PRO A 276 -16.72 5.45 -16.42
C PRO A 276 -17.11 4.93 -17.81
N LYS A 277 -18.41 5.03 -18.16
CA LYS A 277 -18.91 4.58 -19.49
C LYS A 277 -18.35 5.42 -20.64
N ALA A 278 -18.08 6.71 -20.39
CA ALA A 278 -17.59 7.65 -21.39
C ALA A 278 -16.07 7.85 -21.26
N LEU A 279 -15.30 7.10 -22.04
CA LEU A 279 -13.83 7.20 -22.09
C LEU A 279 -13.34 7.91 -23.36
N LYS A 280 -14.13 8.84 -23.92
CA LYS A 280 -13.76 9.56 -25.14
C LYS A 280 -12.43 10.31 -24.92
N GLY A 281 -11.47 10.06 -25.81
CA GLY A 281 -10.14 10.69 -25.78
C GLY A 281 -9.15 9.99 -24.82
N TYR A 282 -9.59 9.05 -24.00
CA TYR A 282 -8.67 8.22 -23.22
C TYR A 282 -8.11 7.07 -24.08
N VAL A 283 -6.79 6.85 -23.95
CA VAL A 283 -6.11 5.69 -24.53
C VAL A 283 -5.68 4.77 -23.38
N ARG A 284 -6.04 3.50 -23.49
CA ARG A 284 -5.74 2.47 -22.50
C ARG A 284 -4.41 1.80 -22.76
N SER A 285 -3.62 1.57 -21.70
CA SER A 285 -2.49 0.65 -21.74
C SER A 285 -2.44 -0.23 -20.48
N LYS A 286 -1.65 -1.30 -20.54
CA LYS A 286 -1.41 -2.18 -19.40
C LYS A 286 -0.58 -1.45 -18.36
N MET A 287 -1.05 -1.50 -17.12
CA MET A 287 -0.26 -1.13 -15.94
C MET A 287 0.29 -2.40 -15.30
N GLU A 288 1.57 -2.43 -15.06
CA GLU A 288 2.26 -3.55 -14.44
C GLU A 288 2.82 -3.12 -13.09
N PHE A 289 3.26 -4.09 -12.27
CA PHE A 289 3.80 -3.82 -10.94
C PHE A 289 5.15 -4.50 -10.76
N ALA A 290 6.13 -3.73 -10.30
CA ALA A 290 7.43 -4.21 -9.85
C ALA A 290 7.58 -3.86 -8.36
N ARG A 291 7.67 -4.86 -7.47
CA ARG A 291 7.72 -4.65 -6.01
C ARG A 291 6.65 -3.69 -5.50
N SER A 292 5.41 -3.89 -5.94
CA SER A 292 4.27 -3.01 -5.62
C SER A 292 4.30 -1.61 -6.24
N PHE A 293 5.32 -1.25 -7.02
CA PHE A 293 5.36 0.01 -7.75
C PHE A 293 4.68 -0.12 -9.12
N PRO A 294 3.64 0.68 -9.42
CA PRO A 294 2.97 0.64 -10.71
C PRO A 294 3.83 1.29 -11.81
N TYR A 295 3.96 0.62 -12.94
CA TYR A 295 4.71 1.15 -14.09
C TYR A 295 3.99 0.91 -15.42
N ILE A 296 4.37 1.69 -16.42
CA ILE A 296 3.95 1.58 -17.81
C ILE A 296 5.16 1.61 -18.74
N LYS A 297 4.95 1.23 -20.00
CA LYS A 297 5.99 1.33 -21.02
C LYS A 297 6.02 2.73 -21.65
N GLY A 298 7.25 3.22 -21.86
CA GLY A 298 7.50 4.45 -22.59
C GLY A 298 8.64 4.26 -23.58
N THR A 299 8.72 5.11 -24.59
CA THR A 299 9.72 4.99 -25.67
C THR A 299 10.27 6.36 -26.03
N PHE A 300 11.58 6.51 -25.99
CA PHE A 300 12.27 7.66 -26.58
C PHE A 300 12.57 7.40 -28.06
N GLU A 301 12.42 8.42 -28.88
CA GLU A 301 12.74 8.36 -30.30
C GLU A 301 13.72 9.49 -30.65
N VAL A 302 14.92 9.14 -31.16
CA VAL A 302 15.96 10.08 -31.59
C VAL A 302 16.81 9.46 -32.69
N ALA A 303 17.11 10.21 -33.74
CA ALA A 303 17.96 9.79 -34.87
C ALA A 303 17.58 8.40 -35.43
N ASN A 304 16.26 8.15 -35.60
CA ASN A 304 15.69 6.87 -36.07
C ASN A 304 15.93 5.67 -35.15
N LYS A 305 16.42 5.89 -33.93
CA LYS A 305 16.52 4.86 -32.88
C LYS A 305 15.40 4.99 -31.87
N LYS A 306 14.98 3.84 -31.31
CA LYS A 306 13.95 3.72 -30.28
C LYS A 306 14.54 3.09 -29.04
N TYR A 307 14.31 3.72 -27.88
CA TYR A 307 14.74 3.25 -26.57
C TYR A 307 13.50 3.04 -25.71
N THR A 308 13.08 1.79 -25.57
CA THR A 308 11.88 1.45 -24.81
C THR A 308 12.26 0.99 -23.41
N GLY A 309 11.55 1.52 -22.42
CA GLY A 309 11.76 1.18 -21.01
C GLY A 309 10.49 1.06 -20.23
N ASN A 310 10.63 0.60 -18.98
CA ASN A 310 9.57 0.60 -17.97
C ASN A 310 9.72 1.85 -17.10
N PHE A 311 8.60 2.52 -16.84
CA PHE A 311 8.56 3.80 -16.14
C PHE A 311 7.56 3.74 -15.00
N LEU A 312 8.02 3.91 -13.76
CA LEU A 312 7.15 4.12 -12.60
C LEU A 312 6.32 5.40 -12.80
N MET A 313 5.08 5.36 -12.42
CA MET A 313 4.20 6.55 -12.40
C MET A 313 4.37 7.25 -11.05
N ASP A 314 5.25 8.21 -10.98
CA ASP A 314 5.66 8.90 -9.75
C ASP A 314 5.08 10.32 -9.68
N THR A 315 3.84 10.45 -9.19
CA THR A 315 3.21 11.75 -8.97
C THR A 315 3.84 12.54 -7.80
N GLY A 316 4.81 11.95 -7.11
CA GLY A 316 5.58 12.58 -6.04
C GLY A 316 6.84 13.30 -6.51
N SER A 317 7.29 13.03 -7.73
CA SER A 317 8.47 13.66 -8.32
C SER A 317 8.11 14.93 -9.07
N ASP A 318 8.91 15.99 -8.90
CA ASP A 318 8.81 17.26 -9.62
C ASP A 318 9.51 17.26 -10.99
N GLU A 319 10.28 16.23 -11.30
CA GLU A 319 10.90 16.06 -12.62
C GLU A 319 9.88 15.51 -13.65
N ALA A 320 10.15 15.68 -14.95
CA ALA A 320 9.30 15.14 -16.00
C ALA A 320 9.61 13.64 -16.22
N ILE A 321 10.87 13.30 -16.43
CA ILE A 321 11.37 11.94 -16.61
C ILE A 321 12.68 11.79 -15.84
N ILE A 322 12.86 10.63 -15.19
CA ILE A 322 14.11 10.24 -14.55
C ILE A 322 14.55 8.90 -15.15
N LEU A 323 15.77 8.82 -15.68
CA LEU A 323 16.34 7.60 -16.22
C LEU A 323 17.32 6.98 -15.24
N ASP A 324 17.18 5.68 -15.06
CA ASP A 324 18.08 4.85 -14.27
C ASP A 324 19.46 4.74 -14.97
N SER A 325 20.54 4.86 -14.20
CA SER A 325 21.89 4.88 -14.75
C SER A 325 22.30 3.55 -15.40
N ALA A 326 21.85 2.43 -14.87
CA ALA A 326 22.10 1.12 -15.45
C ALA A 326 21.36 0.97 -16.79
N TRP A 327 20.08 1.37 -16.83
CA TRP A 327 19.30 1.37 -18.06
C TRP A 327 19.91 2.27 -19.15
N VAL A 328 20.38 3.47 -18.79
CA VAL A 328 21.06 4.40 -19.70
C VAL A 328 22.31 3.75 -20.32
N SER A 329 23.10 3.06 -19.49
CA SER A 329 24.31 2.36 -19.94
C SER A 329 23.98 1.15 -20.83
N GLU A 330 23.04 0.30 -20.41
CA GLU A 330 22.64 -0.92 -21.14
C GLU A 330 22.04 -0.61 -22.51
N GLN A 331 21.29 0.50 -22.61
CA GLN A 331 20.68 0.93 -23.88
C GLN A 331 21.64 1.70 -24.79
N ASN A 332 22.87 1.99 -24.37
CA ASN A 332 23.75 2.94 -25.06
C ASN A 332 22.99 4.24 -25.40
N PHE A 333 22.33 4.81 -24.37
CA PHE A 333 21.49 5.99 -24.53
C PHE A 333 22.32 7.20 -25.00
N PRO A 334 21.79 8.12 -25.82
CA PRO A 334 22.56 9.22 -26.39
C PRO A 334 23.22 10.11 -25.32
N HIS A 335 24.51 10.45 -25.54
CA HIS A 335 25.28 11.30 -24.64
C HIS A 335 25.36 12.75 -25.10
N ASP A 336 25.05 13.02 -26.36
CA ASP A 336 25.16 14.32 -27.07
C ASP A 336 23.87 15.14 -27.02
N LEU A 337 23.00 14.86 -26.07
CA LEU A 337 21.75 15.59 -25.87
C LEU A 337 22.00 16.99 -25.29
N LYS A 338 21.16 17.96 -25.67
CA LYS A 338 21.24 19.32 -25.16
C LYS A 338 21.14 19.36 -23.64
N LEU A 339 22.23 19.77 -22.99
CA LEU A 339 22.27 19.93 -21.54
C LEU A 339 21.41 21.14 -21.12
N ILE A 340 20.50 20.95 -20.14
CA ILE A 340 19.71 22.00 -19.50
C ILE A 340 20.44 22.48 -18.24
N ARG A 341 20.79 21.54 -17.35
CA ARG A 341 21.48 21.81 -16.08
C ARG A 341 22.23 20.60 -15.57
N SER A 342 23.26 20.80 -14.76
CA SER A 342 23.89 19.76 -13.94
C SER A 342 23.59 19.97 -12.47
N LEU A 343 23.40 18.87 -11.74
CA LEU A 343 23.11 18.86 -10.32
C LEU A 343 24.09 17.92 -9.62
N VAL A 344 24.50 18.26 -8.41
CA VAL A 344 25.28 17.35 -7.57
C VAL A 344 24.36 16.81 -6.47
N VAL A 345 23.98 15.54 -6.59
CA VAL A 345 23.17 14.83 -5.59
C VAL A 345 24.11 14.11 -4.63
N ARG A 346 23.77 14.11 -3.34
CA ARG A 346 24.50 13.33 -2.31
C ARG A 346 23.63 12.17 -1.84
N ASP A 347 24.21 10.99 -1.75
CA ASP A 347 23.54 9.86 -1.10
C ASP A 347 23.59 10.00 0.44
N PRO A 348 22.84 9.20 1.21
CA PRO A 348 22.85 9.25 2.68
C PRO A 348 24.23 9.00 3.32
N ARG A 349 25.20 8.46 2.57
CA ARG A 349 26.60 8.25 2.99
C ARG A 349 27.48 9.44 2.67
N GLY A 350 26.93 10.50 2.02
CA GLY A 350 27.65 11.71 1.63
C GLY A 350 28.39 11.61 0.30
N VAL A 351 28.30 10.51 -0.43
CA VAL A 351 28.93 10.36 -1.76
C VAL A 351 28.23 11.27 -2.74
N LYS A 352 29.01 12.05 -3.47
CA LYS A 352 28.50 13.00 -4.47
C LYS A 352 28.38 12.30 -5.83
N TYR A 353 27.25 12.53 -6.49
CA TYR A 353 26.99 12.07 -7.85
C TYR A 353 26.61 13.25 -8.72
N GLU A 354 27.26 13.37 -9.87
CA GLU A 354 26.83 14.33 -10.88
C GLU A 354 25.61 13.78 -11.61
N THR A 355 24.57 14.58 -11.66
CA THR A 355 23.29 14.25 -12.28
C THR A 355 23.01 15.32 -13.34
N ARG A 356 22.66 14.90 -14.54
CA ARG A 356 22.43 15.80 -15.68
C ARG A 356 20.96 15.82 -16.06
N VAL A 357 20.41 17.00 -16.27
CA VAL A 357 19.10 17.19 -16.92
C VAL A 357 19.34 17.60 -18.36
N VAL A 358 18.85 16.79 -19.28
CA VAL A 358 18.99 17.01 -20.72
C VAL A 358 17.63 17.22 -21.37
N LEU A 359 17.59 17.91 -22.50
CA LEU A 359 16.38 18.08 -23.29
C LEU A 359 16.28 16.91 -24.29
N PHE A 360 15.29 16.05 -24.10
CA PHE A 360 15.05 14.95 -25.04
C PHE A 360 14.05 15.35 -26.12
N PRO A 361 14.33 15.07 -27.43
CA PRO A 361 13.52 15.58 -28.53
C PRO A 361 12.08 15.07 -28.52
N TYR A 362 11.89 13.74 -28.32
CA TYR A 362 10.58 13.14 -28.44
C TYR A 362 10.41 11.90 -27.58
N PHE A 363 9.45 11.91 -26.67
CA PHE A 363 9.08 10.80 -25.81
C PHE A 363 7.65 10.36 -26.10
N LYS A 364 7.41 9.06 -26.20
CA LYS A 364 6.09 8.49 -26.47
C LYS A 364 5.63 7.63 -25.30
N VAL A 365 4.45 7.90 -24.80
CA VAL A 365 3.79 7.15 -23.73
C VAL A 365 2.33 6.96 -24.06
N ASN A 366 1.83 5.73 -23.92
CA ASN A 366 0.41 5.39 -24.12
C ASN A 366 -0.16 5.89 -25.46
N GLY A 367 0.63 5.89 -26.53
CA GLY A 367 0.22 6.40 -27.85
C GLY A 367 0.40 7.90 -28.04
N PHE A 368 0.63 8.68 -27.00
CA PHE A 368 0.84 10.13 -27.07
C PHE A 368 2.33 10.46 -27.14
N GLY A 369 2.66 11.45 -28.00
CA GLY A 369 4.01 11.98 -28.13
C GLY A 369 4.17 13.28 -27.36
N VAL A 370 5.27 13.40 -26.61
CA VAL A 370 5.65 14.61 -25.89
C VAL A 370 7.00 15.08 -26.42
N ALA A 371 7.04 16.27 -26.96
CA ALA A 371 8.27 16.87 -27.50
C ALA A 371 9.04 17.63 -26.43
N ASN A 372 10.35 17.77 -26.63
CA ASN A 372 11.23 18.61 -25.82
C ASN A 372 11.10 18.35 -24.32
N THR A 373 11.19 17.10 -23.91
CA THR A 373 10.94 16.68 -22.53
C THR A 373 12.24 16.77 -21.71
N PRO A 374 12.29 17.57 -20.62
CA PRO A 374 13.39 17.55 -19.67
C PRO A 374 13.54 16.15 -19.07
N THR A 375 14.73 15.60 -19.15
CA THR A 375 15.00 14.22 -18.72
C THR A 375 16.24 14.21 -17.83
N LEU A 376 16.07 13.76 -16.59
CA LEU A 376 17.12 13.64 -15.61
C LEU A 376 17.81 12.29 -15.75
N LEU A 377 19.13 12.29 -15.95
CA LEU A 377 19.96 11.11 -15.99
C LEU A 377 20.56 10.90 -14.60
N LEU A 378 20.15 9.86 -13.88
CA LEU A 378 20.69 9.56 -12.55
C LEU A 378 22.17 9.25 -12.60
N GLY A 379 22.97 9.96 -11.82
CA GLY A 379 24.37 9.63 -11.58
C GLY A 379 24.61 8.63 -10.44
N SER A 380 23.56 8.27 -9.70
CA SER A 380 23.61 7.41 -8.51
C SER A 380 22.77 6.15 -8.68
N LYS A 381 22.84 5.25 -7.67
CA LYS A 381 21.92 4.11 -7.59
C LYS A 381 20.48 4.58 -7.50
N ASN A 382 19.59 3.84 -8.12
CA ASN A 382 18.15 4.08 -8.11
C ASN A 382 17.61 4.03 -6.67
N PRO A 383 16.82 5.05 -6.24
CA PRO A 383 16.33 5.14 -4.87
C PRO A 383 15.35 4.02 -4.48
N VAL A 384 14.66 3.40 -5.44
CA VAL A 384 13.76 2.25 -5.17
C VAL A 384 14.51 0.92 -5.05
N GLY A 385 15.84 0.91 -5.23
CA GLY A 385 16.70 -0.25 -5.00
C GLY A 385 16.72 -1.29 -6.12
N PHE A 386 16.16 -0.98 -7.29
CA PHE A 386 16.23 -1.78 -8.51
C PHE A 386 16.16 -0.88 -9.76
N GLY A 387 16.62 -1.39 -10.91
CA GLY A 387 16.71 -0.62 -12.15
C GLY A 387 15.32 -0.39 -12.75
N ILE A 388 14.83 0.85 -12.71
CA ILE A 388 13.58 1.28 -13.34
C ILE A 388 13.61 2.80 -13.55
N ASN A 389 13.02 3.27 -14.65
CA ASN A 389 12.86 4.70 -14.93
C ASN A 389 11.60 5.26 -14.25
N PHE A 390 11.44 6.59 -14.25
CA PHE A 390 10.28 7.26 -13.65
C PHE A 390 9.64 8.23 -14.63
N LEU A 391 8.31 8.30 -14.59
CA LEU A 391 7.53 9.42 -15.10
C LEU A 391 7.10 10.25 -13.90
N GLY A 392 7.68 11.43 -13.78
CA GLY A 392 7.32 12.34 -12.70
C GLY A 392 6.14 13.22 -13.03
N ASN A 393 5.68 13.97 -12.04
CA ASN A 393 4.43 14.70 -12.15
C ASN A 393 4.52 15.92 -13.09
N ASP A 394 5.72 16.43 -13.40
CA ASP A 394 5.84 17.47 -14.43
C ASP A 394 5.41 16.99 -15.83
N LEU A 395 5.55 15.69 -16.10
CA LEU A 395 5.00 15.07 -17.31
C LEU A 395 3.57 14.55 -17.08
N LEU A 396 3.32 13.84 -15.98
CA LEU A 396 2.04 13.17 -15.74
C LEU A 396 0.88 14.17 -15.63
N LYS A 397 1.10 15.37 -15.06
CA LYS A 397 0.09 16.44 -14.93
C LYS A 397 -0.46 16.93 -16.28
N ARG A 398 0.20 16.61 -17.42
CA ARG A 398 -0.27 16.95 -18.77
C ARG A 398 -1.37 16.03 -19.27
N PHE A 399 -1.73 15.02 -18.46
CA PHE A 399 -2.78 14.07 -18.77
C PHE A 399 -3.79 14.02 -17.63
N ASN A 400 -5.09 13.99 -17.95
CA ASN A 400 -6.04 13.40 -17.03
C ASN A 400 -5.88 11.89 -17.11
N MET A 401 -5.83 11.20 -15.99
CA MET A 401 -5.48 9.78 -15.89
C MET A 401 -6.54 9.01 -15.12
N ILE A 402 -6.82 7.75 -15.55
CA ILE A 402 -7.58 6.80 -14.73
C ILE A 402 -6.66 5.62 -14.44
N LEU A 403 -6.38 5.41 -13.16
CA LEU A 403 -5.62 4.28 -12.63
C LEU A 403 -6.63 3.20 -12.22
N ASP A 404 -6.75 2.15 -13.04
CA ASP A 404 -7.65 1.03 -12.79
C ASP A 404 -6.94 -0.06 -11.99
N PHE A 405 -7.01 0.04 -10.66
CA PHE A 405 -6.43 -0.95 -9.76
C PHE A 405 -7.26 -2.23 -9.64
N GLU A 406 -8.46 -2.27 -10.23
CA GLU A 406 -9.24 -3.49 -10.33
C GLU A 406 -8.76 -4.42 -11.46
N ASN A 407 -8.32 -3.83 -12.61
CA ASN A 407 -7.99 -4.61 -13.81
C ASN A 407 -6.53 -4.42 -14.28
N ASP A 408 -5.73 -3.60 -13.59
CA ASP A 408 -4.34 -3.25 -13.91
C ASP A 408 -4.19 -2.58 -15.27
N TYR A 409 -4.95 -1.50 -15.47
CA TYR A 409 -4.85 -0.63 -16.64
C TYR A 409 -4.67 0.82 -16.23
N VAL A 410 -4.02 1.58 -17.10
CA VAL A 410 -4.00 3.04 -17.06
C VAL A 410 -4.64 3.59 -18.31
N TYR A 411 -5.42 4.65 -18.14
CA TYR A 411 -6.03 5.41 -19.23
C TYR A 411 -5.46 6.82 -19.15
N LEU A 412 -4.87 7.29 -20.25
CA LEU A 412 -4.34 8.65 -20.35
C LEU A 412 -5.15 9.44 -21.39
N LYS A 413 -5.43 10.69 -21.09
CA LYS A 413 -6.05 11.66 -21.99
C LYS A 413 -5.31 12.98 -21.85
N PRO A 414 -4.75 13.54 -22.93
CA PRO A 414 -4.15 14.87 -22.91
C PRO A 414 -5.14 15.91 -22.37
N ASN A 415 -4.65 16.81 -21.55
CA ASN A 415 -5.40 17.91 -20.98
C ASN A 415 -4.86 19.26 -21.47
N LYS A 416 -5.32 20.39 -20.92
CA LYS A 416 -4.93 21.73 -21.31
C LYS A 416 -3.44 22.07 -21.08
N LEU A 417 -2.68 21.24 -20.35
CA LEU A 417 -1.25 21.42 -20.09
C LEU A 417 -0.35 20.66 -21.09
N MET A 418 -0.93 19.85 -21.99
CA MET A 418 -0.19 19.13 -23.03
C MET A 418 0.28 20.05 -24.18
#